data_1e0d4311681fa25135e927dc24975865
#
_entry.id   1e0d4311681fa25135e927dc24975865
#
_cell.length_a   1.000
_cell.length_b   1.000
_cell.length_c   1.000
_cell.angle_alpha   90.00
_cell.angle_beta   90.00
_cell.angle_gamma   90.00
#
_symmetry.space_group_name_H-M   'P 1'
#
loop_
_entity.id
_entity.type
_entity.pdbx_description
1 polymer ?
#
loop_
_entity_poly.entity_id
_entity_poly.type
_entity_poly.pdbx_seq_one_letter_code
_entity_poly.pdbx_strand_id
1 'polypeptide(L)'
;MRRLSDTRRHALAFAVALVALAAIAYGSAAAKPPAGFVTTKPALLAPVAAGVEVQPLLNVGETVGGYKFESIPDGIAVDKHEDGQVDVYVNHETSLVPFPATRSDFTNALLSKLTLNRQTGGTLAGSFVVPNAAGYQRFCSNFLVSKEQGFDRDLVLIGEEARDWVNRSAAAWPATPFAPGAEQAGVVVAYDVESGEYRSIYGFGRSNHENAVALPGYHKPVVLTGDDTFDAPASQLYLYSAKDGDAVWNDRGRLYAFVSDQPGVDDYGDLDYAHPTYGHFIEVPRMIATGKKADGSEVRASDFGFPAPPAGVPDGPQWVLESWSNANNAFQFIRIEDIAYDRHHENVVYFADTGEPRALRDATTGRLRRGPSGTQGPFPNGRIFKIVLDKKDPLEVESLSILPGTDFDLGGYGNVNVTHQPDNVETTDKALLITEDPGGHNQYAAPAGPGKTAARVWRYDLTTGALDVVLRVDHSSDPTTPKQALGNWESSGIVDASKAFGKDMFLINVQAHGWEIETQANPTPGGPTYMRENGQLLLVKIPGT
;
A
#
# COMPACT_ATOMS: atom_id res chain seq x y z
N MET A 1 -95.26 -8.37 20.10
CA MET A 1 -95.85 -9.12 21.26
C MET A 1 -94.71 -9.57 22.16
N ARG A 2 -94.83 -9.10 23.37
CA ARG A 2 -94.41 -9.70 24.65
C ARG A 2 -92.94 -10.09 24.75
N ARG A 3 -92.23 -9.36 25.55
CA ARG A 3 -92.13 -9.33 27.05
C ARG A 3 -91.03 -10.26 27.54
N LEU A 4 -90.07 -9.58 28.15
CA LEU A 4 -89.78 -9.67 29.61
C LEU A 4 -88.96 -10.90 29.97
N SER A 5 -88.02 -10.79 30.61
CA SER A 5 -87.37 -10.38 31.89
C SER A 5 -86.64 -11.64 32.38
N ASP A 6 -85.60 -11.68 33.05
CA ASP A 6 -85.33 -11.13 34.35
C ASP A 6 -83.82 -11.33 34.71
N THR A 7 -83.33 -10.34 35.31
CA THR A 7 -82.22 -10.31 36.22
C THR A 7 -82.06 -11.56 37.11
N ARG A 8 -80.84 -12.07 37.18
CA ARG A 8 -80.28 -12.51 38.48
C ARG A 8 -78.75 -12.17 38.51
N ARG A 9 -78.51 -11.30 39.45
CA ARG A 9 -77.15 -10.96 39.93
C ARG A 9 -76.57 -12.20 40.60
N HIS A 10 -75.43 -12.63 40.12
CA HIS A 10 -74.48 -13.37 40.94
C HIS A 10 -73.20 -12.58 40.96
N ALA A 11 -72.97 -11.94 42.09
CA ALA A 11 -71.69 -11.38 42.46
C ALA A 11 -70.72 -12.56 42.61
N LEU A 12 -69.83 -12.68 41.63
CA LEU A 12 -68.64 -13.47 41.82
C LEU A 12 -67.49 -12.48 42.08
N ALA A 13 -67.08 -12.54 43.34
CA ALA A 13 -65.85 -11.83 43.74
C ALA A 13 -64.66 -12.36 42.96
N PHE A 14 -64.23 -11.64 41.94
CA PHE A 14 -62.94 -11.87 41.35
C PHE A 14 -61.92 -11.21 42.26
N ALA A 15 -61.20 -12.04 43.02
CA ALA A 15 -60.00 -11.66 43.68
C ALA A 15 -58.98 -11.28 42.55
N VAL A 16 -58.81 -10.00 42.37
CA VAL A 16 -57.72 -9.47 41.54
C VAL A 16 -56.45 -9.72 42.32
N ALA A 17 -55.78 -10.83 42.05
CA ALA A 17 -54.41 -11.04 42.43
C ALA A 17 -53.58 -10.02 41.60
N LEU A 18 -53.22 -8.94 42.23
CA LEU A 18 -52.13 -8.07 41.74
C LEU A 18 -50.85 -8.90 41.76
N VAL A 19 -50.58 -9.60 40.66
CA VAL A 19 -49.23 -10.05 40.36
C VAL A 19 -48.47 -8.80 40.00
N ALA A 20 -47.79 -8.23 40.98
CA ALA A 20 -46.72 -7.25 40.72
C ALA A 20 -45.68 -7.97 39.85
N LEU A 21 -45.78 -7.82 38.55
CA LEU A 21 -44.65 -8.05 37.63
C LEU A 21 -43.59 -7.04 38.03
N ALA A 22 -42.71 -7.44 38.95
CA ALA A 22 -41.40 -6.86 39.03
C ALA A 22 -40.75 -7.16 37.69
N ALA A 23 -40.85 -6.22 36.75
CA ALA A 23 -39.96 -6.14 35.60
C ALA A 23 -38.56 -5.99 36.18
N ILE A 24 -37.93 -7.13 36.46
CA ILE A 24 -36.46 -7.16 36.58
C ILE A 24 -35.98 -6.75 35.19
N ALA A 25 -35.72 -5.45 35.04
CA ALA A 25 -34.89 -4.94 33.99
C ALA A 25 -33.52 -5.61 34.20
N TYR A 26 -33.36 -6.82 33.66
CA TYR A 26 -32.07 -7.30 33.29
C TYR A 26 -31.61 -6.33 32.20
N GLY A 27 -31.04 -5.22 32.63
CA GLY A 27 -30.10 -4.55 31.81
C GLY A 27 -29.05 -5.62 31.51
N SER A 28 -29.14 -6.22 30.33
CA SER A 28 -28.01 -6.91 29.77
C SER A 28 -26.90 -5.87 29.70
N ALA A 29 -26.09 -5.78 30.74
CA ALA A 29 -24.78 -5.17 30.60
C ALA A 29 -24.18 -5.92 29.41
N ALA A 30 -24.15 -5.27 28.26
CA ALA A 30 -23.49 -5.83 27.08
C ALA A 30 -22.12 -6.28 27.58
N ALA A 31 -21.87 -7.58 27.48
CA ALA A 31 -20.61 -8.14 27.95
C ALA A 31 -19.52 -7.31 27.28
N LYS A 32 -18.63 -6.75 28.09
CA LYS A 32 -17.52 -5.98 27.55
C LYS A 32 -16.82 -6.85 26.52
N PRO A 33 -16.61 -6.39 25.28
CA PRO A 33 -15.96 -7.21 24.27
C PRO A 33 -14.66 -7.79 24.82
N PRO A 34 -14.28 -9.04 24.48
CA PRO A 34 -13.02 -9.61 24.92
C PRO A 34 -11.88 -8.67 24.56
N ALA A 35 -10.86 -8.58 25.41
CA ALA A 35 -9.75 -7.64 25.19
C ALA A 35 -8.97 -7.92 23.90
N GLY A 36 -9.07 -9.16 23.37
CA GLY A 36 -8.30 -9.62 22.23
C GLY A 36 -6.86 -9.99 22.59
N PHE A 37 -6.16 -10.58 21.64
CA PHE A 37 -4.75 -10.91 21.76
C PHE A 37 -3.90 -9.66 21.48
N VAL A 38 -2.94 -9.38 22.35
CA VAL A 38 -1.90 -8.38 22.14
C VAL A 38 -0.56 -9.07 22.38
N THR A 39 0.40 -8.86 21.49
CA THR A 39 1.73 -9.46 21.63
C THR A 39 2.43 -9.01 22.91
N THR A 40 3.25 -9.88 23.48
CA THR A 40 4.17 -9.56 24.60
C THR A 40 5.59 -9.28 24.11
N LYS A 41 5.81 -9.28 22.80
CA LYS A 41 7.11 -8.97 22.21
C LYS A 41 7.40 -7.48 22.34
N PRO A 42 8.69 -7.09 22.45
CA PRO A 42 9.07 -5.69 22.40
C PRO A 42 8.57 -5.00 21.13
N ALA A 43 8.26 -3.72 21.23
CA ALA A 43 7.93 -2.92 20.06
C ALA A 43 9.15 -2.79 19.13
N LEU A 44 8.93 -2.93 17.83
CA LEU A 44 9.95 -2.70 16.80
C LEU A 44 10.03 -1.23 16.36
N LEU A 45 9.19 -0.35 16.95
CA LEU A 45 9.29 1.10 16.83
C LEU A 45 9.56 1.72 18.21
N ALA A 46 10.41 2.72 18.23
CA ALA A 46 10.68 3.56 19.39
C ALA A 46 10.21 5.00 19.17
N PRO A 47 9.53 5.63 20.16
CA PRO A 47 9.16 7.04 20.08
C PRO A 47 10.40 7.92 20.09
N VAL A 48 10.39 8.98 19.27
CA VAL A 48 11.42 10.02 19.22
C VAL A 48 10.86 11.35 19.66
N ALA A 49 9.69 11.75 19.15
CA ALA A 49 9.05 12.99 19.56
C ALA A 49 8.30 12.83 20.90
N ALA A 50 8.21 13.93 21.64
CA ALA A 50 7.53 13.95 22.93
C ALA A 50 6.03 13.64 22.79
N GLY A 51 5.50 12.79 23.67
CA GLY A 51 4.09 12.42 23.69
C GLY A 51 3.69 11.34 22.68
N VAL A 52 4.60 10.87 21.85
CA VAL A 52 4.38 9.71 20.99
C VAL A 52 4.32 8.45 21.85
N GLU A 53 3.30 7.62 21.62
CA GLU A 53 3.09 6.35 22.33
C GLU A 53 3.06 5.21 21.31
N VAL A 54 3.66 4.07 21.64
CA VAL A 54 3.74 2.90 20.76
C VAL A 54 3.23 1.67 21.49
N GLN A 55 2.28 0.97 20.89
CA GLN A 55 1.73 -0.29 21.36
C GLN A 55 1.89 -1.36 20.28
N PRO A 56 2.73 -2.38 20.48
CA PRO A 56 2.79 -3.52 19.60
C PRO A 56 1.49 -4.33 19.73
N LEU A 57 0.91 -4.73 18.59
CA LEU A 57 -0.34 -5.49 18.55
C LEU A 57 -0.12 -6.97 18.23
N LEU A 58 0.61 -7.23 17.14
CA LEU A 58 0.78 -8.59 16.62
C LEU A 58 2.14 -8.72 15.92
N ASN A 59 2.88 -9.77 16.25
CA ASN A 59 4.14 -10.12 15.58
C ASN A 59 3.92 -11.22 14.54
N VAL A 60 4.75 -11.17 13.51
CA VAL A 60 4.84 -12.27 12.54
C VAL A 60 5.10 -13.60 13.26
N GLY A 61 4.40 -14.65 12.82
CA GLY A 61 4.45 -15.99 13.40
C GLY A 61 3.54 -16.22 14.60
N GLU A 62 2.97 -15.17 15.22
CA GLU A 62 1.99 -15.33 16.28
C GLU A 62 0.65 -15.80 15.74
N THR A 63 -0.09 -16.56 16.56
CA THR A 63 -1.33 -17.22 16.16
C THR A 63 -2.52 -16.77 17.02
N VAL A 64 -3.61 -16.39 16.38
CA VAL A 64 -4.88 -16.03 17.01
C VAL A 64 -6.00 -16.84 16.40
N GLY A 65 -6.66 -17.71 17.20
CA GLY A 65 -7.78 -18.52 16.71
C GLY A 65 -7.48 -19.42 15.50
N GLY A 66 -6.22 -19.84 15.32
CA GLY A 66 -5.79 -20.65 14.18
C GLY A 66 -5.25 -19.85 12.98
N TYR A 67 -5.45 -18.55 12.94
CA TYR A 67 -4.78 -17.65 12.00
C TYR A 67 -3.35 -17.36 12.48
N LYS A 68 -2.35 -17.44 11.60
CA LYS A 68 -0.95 -17.05 11.85
C LYS A 68 -0.65 -15.79 11.06
N PHE A 69 -0.17 -14.74 11.73
CA PHE A 69 0.24 -13.50 11.07
C PHE A 69 1.50 -13.76 10.24
N GLU A 70 1.44 -13.43 8.93
CA GLU A 70 2.47 -13.77 7.96
C GLU A 70 3.56 -12.70 7.88
N SER A 71 4.69 -13.02 7.24
CA SER A 71 5.85 -12.14 7.11
C SER A 71 5.60 -10.96 6.16
N ILE A 72 6.53 -10.04 6.19
CA ILE A 72 6.61 -8.83 5.36
C ILE A 72 5.24 -8.12 5.34
N PRO A 73 4.72 -7.70 6.53
CA PRO A 73 3.47 -6.95 6.58
C PRO A 73 3.71 -5.53 6.06
N ASP A 74 2.89 -5.11 5.10
CA ASP A 74 3.00 -3.82 4.45
C ASP A 74 1.67 -3.04 4.50
N GLY A 75 1.11 -2.63 3.37
CA GLY A 75 -0.06 -1.76 3.27
C GLY A 75 -1.20 -2.11 4.21
N ILE A 76 -1.82 -1.08 4.78
CA ILE A 76 -2.88 -1.21 5.78
C ILE A 76 -4.10 -0.43 5.35
N ALA A 77 -5.28 -1.06 5.38
CA ALA A 77 -6.55 -0.36 5.27
C ALA A 77 -7.42 -0.65 6.51
N VAL A 78 -8.25 0.32 6.90
CA VAL A 78 -9.07 0.25 8.11
C VAL A 78 -10.53 0.45 7.79
N ASP A 79 -11.36 -0.50 8.19
CA ASP A 79 -12.81 -0.43 8.12
C ASP A 79 -13.41 -0.49 9.54
N LYS A 80 -14.09 0.60 9.91
CA LYS A 80 -14.63 0.75 11.26
C LYS A 80 -16.04 0.21 11.35
N HIS A 81 -16.29 -0.71 12.29
CA HIS A 81 -17.62 -1.18 12.67
C HIS A 81 -18.21 -0.42 13.86
N GLU A 82 -19.56 -0.34 13.94
CA GLU A 82 -20.26 0.33 15.03
C GLU A 82 -20.29 -0.49 16.34
N ASP A 83 -20.05 -1.80 16.28
CA ASP A 83 -20.14 -2.74 17.42
C ASP A 83 -18.92 -2.72 18.36
N GLY A 84 -18.00 -1.77 18.19
CA GLY A 84 -16.76 -1.67 18.99
C GLY A 84 -15.62 -2.51 18.44
N GLN A 85 -15.75 -3.01 17.22
CA GLN A 85 -14.72 -3.71 16.47
C GLN A 85 -14.20 -2.85 15.32
N VAL A 86 -13.06 -3.25 14.79
CA VAL A 86 -12.41 -2.64 13.63
C VAL A 86 -11.83 -3.75 12.78
N ASP A 87 -12.20 -3.80 11.51
CA ASP A 87 -11.54 -4.66 10.55
C ASP A 87 -10.34 -3.93 9.97
N VAL A 88 -9.21 -4.61 9.97
CA VAL A 88 -7.94 -4.12 9.44
C VAL A 88 -7.46 -5.09 8.38
N TYR A 89 -7.22 -4.56 7.19
CA TYR A 89 -6.68 -5.33 6.08
C TYR A 89 -5.19 -5.05 6.01
N VAL A 90 -4.37 -6.12 6.03
CA VAL A 90 -2.90 -6.02 6.00
C VAL A 90 -2.38 -6.82 4.82
N ASN A 91 -1.66 -6.17 3.95
CA ASN A 91 -0.93 -6.83 2.88
C ASN A 91 0.28 -7.58 3.43
N HIS A 92 0.64 -8.68 2.78
CA HIS A 92 1.90 -9.38 3.01
C HIS A 92 2.65 -9.46 1.69
N GLU A 93 3.79 -8.81 1.66
CA GLU A 93 4.66 -8.69 0.48
C GLU A 93 5.50 -9.96 0.25
N THR A 94 4.88 -11.10 0.48
CA THR A 94 5.52 -12.40 0.34
C THR A 94 5.49 -12.92 -1.09
N SER A 95 6.45 -13.80 -1.42
CA SER A 95 6.54 -14.42 -2.73
C SER A 95 7.23 -15.79 -2.66
N LEU A 96 6.65 -16.77 -3.34
CA LEU A 96 7.35 -18.05 -3.61
C LEU A 96 8.45 -17.88 -4.66
N VAL A 97 8.51 -16.76 -5.36
CA VAL A 97 9.62 -16.40 -6.26
C VAL A 97 10.87 -16.16 -5.43
N PRO A 98 11.95 -16.90 -5.68
CA PRO A 98 13.17 -16.72 -4.90
C PRO A 98 13.77 -15.33 -5.08
N PHE A 99 14.00 -14.64 -3.95
CA PHE A 99 14.73 -13.39 -3.91
C PHE A 99 15.49 -13.22 -2.58
N PRO A 100 16.83 -13.29 -2.57
CA PRO A 100 17.73 -13.73 -3.67
C PRO A 100 17.48 -15.19 -4.08
N ALA A 101 18.06 -15.64 -5.17
CA ALA A 101 17.79 -16.96 -5.78
C ALA A 101 17.89 -18.20 -4.84
N THR A 102 18.45 -18.02 -3.65
CA THR A 102 18.63 -19.07 -2.63
C THR A 102 17.59 -19.04 -1.51
N ARG A 103 16.73 -18.01 -1.49
CA ARG A 103 15.68 -17.79 -0.49
C ARG A 103 14.34 -17.61 -1.17
N SER A 104 13.27 -17.99 -0.48
CA SER A 104 11.88 -17.81 -0.90
C SER A 104 11.01 -17.74 0.36
N ASP A 105 9.90 -17.04 0.29
CA ASP A 105 8.95 -17.07 1.38
C ASP A 105 8.18 -18.40 1.44
N PHE A 106 7.45 -18.65 2.52
CA PHE A 106 6.58 -19.82 2.63
C PHE A 106 5.32 -19.72 1.77
N THR A 107 4.97 -18.52 1.34
CA THR A 107 3.72 -18.24 0.64
C THR A 107 3.92 -17.21 -0.47
N ASN A 108 3.03 -17.22 -1.47
CA ASN A 108 2.79 -16.05 -2.31
C ASN A 108 2.14 -14.93 -1.48
N ALA A 109 1.95 -13.76 -2.09
CA ALA A 109 1.29 -12.63 -1.45
C ALA A 109 -0.09 -12.99 -0.88
N LEU A 110 -0.43 -12.34 0.22
CA LEU A 110 -1.64 -12.56 0.99
C LEU A 110 -2.27 -11.21 1.37
N LEU A 111 -3.61 -11.17 1.47
CA LEU A 111 -4.31 -10.12 2.20
C LEU A 111 -4.89 -10.72 3.48
N SER A 112 -4.43 -10.26 4.63
CA SER A 112 -5.03 -10.55 5.91
C SER A 112 -6.21 -9.64 6.19
N LYS A 113 -7.27 -10.19 6.79
CA LYS A 113 -8.31 -9.45 7.49
C LYS A 113 -8.19 -9.76 8.98
N LEU A 114 -7.90 -8.75 9.79
CA LEU A 114 -7.85 -8.82 11.25
C LEU A 114 -9.06 -8.08 11.80
N THR A 115 -9.76 -8.69 12.76
CA THR A 115 -10.78 -7.99 13.55
C THR A 115 -10.17 -7.60 14.88
N LEU A 116 -10.04 -6.31 15.13
CA LEU A 116 -9.45 -5.76 16.36
C LEU A 116 -10.52 -5.23 17.32
N ASN A 117 -10.23 -5.30 18.61
CA ASN A 117 -11.00 -4.61 19.63
C ASN A 117 -10.65 -3.12 19.61
N ARG A 118 -11.64 -2.26 19.38
CA ARG A 118 -11.46 -0.81 19.27
C ARG A 118 -10.90 -0.12 20.51
N GLN A 119 -11.10 -0.71 21.71
CA GLN A 119 -10.65 -0.10 22.96
C GLN A 119 -9.21 -0.50 23.33
N THR A 120 -8.79 -1.69 22.94
CA THR A 120 -7.52 -2.27 23.35
C THR A 120 -6.51 -2.44 22.21
N GLY A 121 -6.96 -2.36 20.96
CA GLY A 121 -6.17 -2.75 19.79
C GLY A 121 -5.98 -4.26 19.67
N GLY A 122 -6.45 -5.06 20.64
CA GLY A 122 -6.21 -6.49 20.67
C GLY A 122 -6.90 -7.23 19.54
N THR A 123 -6.21 -8.19 18.92
CA THR A 123 -6.72 -9.01 17.82
C THR A 123 -7.74 -10.03 18.34
N LEU A 124 -8.96 -9.96 17.85
CA LEU A 124 -10.07 -10.87 18.17
C LEU A 124 -10.09 -12.07 17.23
N ALA A 125 -9.84 -11.85 15.96
CA ALA A 125 -9.82 -12.86 14.91
C ALA A 125 -8.90 -12.43 13.77
N GLY A 126 -8.50 -13.38 12.93
CA GLY A 126 -7.78 -13.14 11.70
C GLY A 126 -8.07 -14.21 10.65
N SER A 127 -7.97 -13.86 9.39
CA SER A 127 -8.10 -14.77 8.24
C SER A 127 -7.37 -14.20 7.03
N PHE A 128 -7.04 -15.05 6.06
CA PHE A 128 -6.55 -14.61 4.76
C PHE A 128 -7.73 -14.50 3.80
N VAL A 129 -8.06 -13.28 3.37
CA VAL A 129 -9.17 -13.00 2.45
C VAL A 129 -8.73 -13.04 0.98
N VAL A 130 -7.45 -12.76 0.69
CA VAL A 130 -6.79 -13.19 -0.55
C VAL A 130 -5.73 -14.21 -0.16
N PRO A 131 -5.94 -15.50 -0.46
CA PRO A 131 -5.06 -16.56 0.02
C PRO A 131 -3.85 -16.78 -0.91
N ASN A 132 -2.80 -17.42 -0.40
CA ASN A 132 -1.63 -17.87 -1.16
C ASN A 132 -1.97 -18.56 -2.49
N ALA A 133 -3.05 -19.36 -2.52
CA ALA A 133 -3.48 -20.08 -3.72
C ALA A 133 -3.96 -19.15 -4.87
N ALA A 134 -4.18 -17.86 -4.61
CA ALA A 134 -4.49 -16.87 -5.63
C ALA A 134 -3.31 -16.60 -6.57
N GLY A 135 -2.09 -16.88 -6.12
CA GLY A 135 -0.87 -16.83 -6.96
C GLY A 135 -0.36 -15.42 -7.22
N TYR A 136 -0.77 -14.42 -6.44
CA TYR A 136 -0.22 -13.07 -6.49
C TYR A 136 1.14 -12.99 -5.81
N GLN A 137 1.94 -11.98 -6.20
CA GLN A 137 3.30 -11.80 -5.72
C GLN A 137 3.45 -10.41 -5.10
N ARG A 138 4.11 -10.30 -3.94
CA ARG A 138 4.49 -9.06 -3.28
C ARG A 138 3.36 -8.02 -3.28
N PHE A 139 2.38 -8.22 -2.42
CA PHE A 139 1.37 -7.20 -2.15
C PHE A 139 1.99 -6.10 -1.30
N CYS A 140 2.29 -4.96 -1.94
CA CYS A 140 2.83 -3.81 -1.27
C CYS A 140 1.73 -2.99 -0.59
N SER A 141 1.39 -1.80 -1.04
CA SER A 141 0.37 -0.99 -0.38
C SER A 141 -1.07 -1.33 -0.78
N ASN A 142 -2.02 -0.86 0.00
CA ASN A 142 -3.44 -0.98 -0.30
C ASN A 142 -4.24 0.26 0.13
N PHE A 143 -5.44 0.40 -0.44
CA PHE A 143 -6.34 1.49 -0.13
C PHE A 143 -7.79 1.01 -0.11
N LEU A 144 -8.55 1.34 0.97
CA LEU A 144 -9.98 1.08 1.05
C LEU A 144 -10.76 2.20 0.36
N VAL A 145 -11.44 1.88 -0.72
CA VAL A 145 -12.34 2.81 -1.44
C VAL A 145 -13.79 2.58 -1.03
N SER A 146 -14.54 3.67 -1.02
CA SER A 146 -15.95 3.67 -0.64
C SER A 146 -16.74 4.72 -1.45
N LYS A 147 -17.95 4.97 -1.04
CA LYS A 147 -18.81 5.99 -1.63
C LYS A 147 -18.20 7.40 -1.63
N GLU A 148 -17.33 7.71 -0.68
CA GLU A 148 -16.64 9.00 -0.60
C GLU A 148 -15.78 9.26 -1.84
N GLN A 149 -15.16 8.20 -2.40
CA GLN A 149 -14.35 8.24 -3.61
C GLN A 149 -15.14 7.92 -4.90
N GLY A 150 -16.49 7.96 -4.84
CA GLY A 150 -17.35 7.73 -6.00
C GLY A 150 -17.62 6.26 -6.34
N PHE A 151 -17.33 5.34 -5.42
CA PHE A 151 -17.62 3.92 -5.57
C PHE A 151 -19.02 3.59 -5.02
N ASP A 152 -19.71 2.67 -5.67
CA ASP A 152 -21.00 2.12 -5.24
C ASP A 152 -20.86 0.84 -4.41
N ARG A 153 -19.63 0.44 -4.10
CA ARG A 153 -19.23 -0.68 -3.24
C ARG A 153 -17.90 -0.40 -2.57
N ASP A 154 -17.68 -1.02 -1.43
CA ASP A 154 -16.42 -0.90 -0.71
C ASP A 154 -15.43 -1.97 -1.23
N LEU A 155 -14.29 -1.50 -1.78
CA LEU A 155 -13.23 -2.35 -2.29
C LEU A 155 -11.92 -2.03 -1.56
N VAL A 156 -11.13 -3.05 -1.28
CA VAL A 156 -9.71 -2.86 -1.00
C VAL A 156 -8.96 -2.99 -2.32
N LEU A 157 -8.34 -1.92 -2.79
CA LEU A 157 -7.43 -1.92 -3.93
C LEU A 157 -6.03 -2.26 -3.42
N ILE A 158 -5.36 -3.19 -4.07
CA ILE A 158 -4.12 -3.80 -3.59
C ILE A 158 -3.11 -3.74 -4.73
N GLY A 159 -1.93 -3.17 -4.50
CA GLY A 159 -0.82 -3.17 -5.45
C GLY A 159 -0.11 -4.53 -5.47
N GLU A 160 0.10 -5.11 -6.65
CA GLU A 160 1.02 -6.23 -6.85
C GLU A 160 2.32 -5.68 -7.42
N GLU A 161 3.34 -5.58 -6.57
CA GLU A 161 4.65 -5.06 -6.92
C GLU A 161 5.56 -6.19 -7.43
N ALA A 162 5.27 -6.65 -8.62
CA ALA A 162 6.01 -7.76 -9.19
C ALA A 162 6.02 -7.73 -10.73
N ARG A 163 7.09 -8.24 -11.32
CA ARG A 163 7.25 -8.36 -12.79
C ARG A 163 7.40 -9.81 -13.26
N ASP A 164 7.29 -10.72 -12.34
CA ASP A 164 7.54 -12.14 -12.57
C ASP A 164 6.46 -12.75 -13.48
N TRP A 165 6.83 -13.80 -14.22
CA TRP A 165 5.85 -14.59 -14.94
C TRP A 165 5.27 -15.65 -14.03
N VAL A 166 3.96 -15.65 -13.88
CA VAL A 166 3.20 -16.51 -12.97
C VAL A 166 2.16 -17.33 -13.74
N ASN A 167 1.72 -18.44 -13.17
CA ASN A 167 0.52 -19.12 -13.58
C ASN A 167 -0.41 -19.24 -12.38
N ARG A 168 -1.39 -18.34 -12.30
CA ARG A 168 -2.29 -18.25 -11.14
C ARG A 168 -3.26 -19.42 -11.02
N SER A 169 -3.41 -20.23 -12.07
CA SER A 169 -4.28 -21.41 -12.08
C SER A 169 -3.56 -22.75 -11.88
N ALA A 170 -2.24 -22.73 -11.84
CA ALA A 170 -1.42 -23.94 -11.73
C ALA A 170 -0.32 -23.76 -10.68
N ALA A 171 0.00 -24.86 -9.99
CA ALA A 171 1.00 -24.86 -8.92
C ALA A 171 2.46 -24.68 -9.41
N ALA A 172 2.71 -24.56 -10.70
CA ALA A 172 4.06 -24.45 -11.25
C ALA A 172 4.55 -23.00 -11.25
N TRP A 173 5.51 -22.73 -10.42
CA TRP A 173 6.31 -21.50 -10.40
C TRP A 173 7.79 -21.85 -10.62
N PRO A 174 8.60 -21.04 -11.34
CA PRO A 174 8.17 -19.90 -12.18
C PRO A 174 7.46 -20.37 -13.46
N ALA A 175 6.51 -19.54 -13.97
CA ALA A 175 5.90 -19.81 -15.26
C ALA A 175 6.86 -19.46 -16.40
N THR A 176 6.83 -20.25 -17.48
CA THR A 176 7.54 -19.88 -18.70
C THR A 176 6.82 -18.71 -19.38
N PRO A 177 7.51 -17.62 -19.71
CA PRO A 177 6.90 -16.49 -20.41
C PRO A 177 6.11 -16.94 -21.64
N PHE A 178 4.91 -16.39 -21.79
CA PHE A 178 3.97 -16.68 -22.89
C PHE A 178 3.53 -18.14 -23.04
N ALA A 179 3.81 -19.02 -22.05
CA ALA A 179 3.23 -20.35 -22.03
C ALA A 179 1.70 -20.27 -21.80
N PRO A 180 0.92 -21.29 -22.21
CA PRO A 180 -0.52 -21.31 -21.94
C PRO A 180 -0.83 -21.14 -20.45
N GLY A 181 -1.65 -20.15 -20.11
CA GLY A 181 -2.03 -19.80 -18.75
C GLY A 181 -0.98 -19.01 -17.96
N ALA A 182 0.18 -18.71 -18.56
CA ALA A 182 1.15 -17.81 -17.94
C ALA A 182 0.77 -16.35 -18.22
N GLU A 183 0.93 -15.51 -17.21
CA GLU A 183 0.82 -14.04 -17.32
C GLU A 183 1.97 -13.37 -16.58
N GLN A 184 2.30 -12.15 -16.95
CA GLN A 184 3.22 -11.33 -16.17
C GLN A 184 2.45 -10.75 -14.96
N ALA A 185 3.05 -10.73 -13.79
CA ALA A 185 2.53 -10.08 -12.59
C ALA A 185 2.48 -8.54 -12.74
N GLY A 186 2.13 -7.84 -11.69
CA GLY A 186 2.01 -6.38 -11.69
C GLY A 186 0.61 -5.92 -12.10
N VAL A 187 -0.37 -6.25 -11.27
CA VAL A 187 -1.77 -5.85 -11.44
C VAL A 187 -2.26 -5.16 -10.16
N VAL A 188 -3.29 -4.33 -10.29
CA VAL A 188 -4.09 -3.95 -9.12
C VAL A 188 -5.11 -5.06 -8.89
N VAL A 189 -5.18 -5.56 -7.65
CA VAL A 189 -6.20 -6.52 -7.21
C VAL A 189 -7.28 -5.77 -6.45
N ALA A 190 -8.54 -5.99 -6.80
CA ALA A 190 -9.67 -5.50 -6.02
C ALA A 190 -10.25 -6.64 -5.19
N TYR A 191 -10.38 -6.42 -3.88
CA TYR A 191 -11.11 -7.28 -2.95
C TYR A 191 -12.41 -6.59 -2.55
N ASP A 192 -13.55 -7.23 -2.76
CA ASP A 192 -14.87 -6.71 -2.40
C ASP A 192 -15.19 -7.10 -0.96
N VAL A 193 -15.33 -6.09 -0.11
CA VAL A 193 -15.49 -6.26 1.34
C VAL A 193 -16.78 -6.99 1.70
N GLU A 194 -17.86 -6.75 0.93
CA GLU A 194 -19.19 -7.34 1.20
C GLU A 194 -19.28 -8.78 0.71
N SER A 195 -18.86 -9.04 -0.54
CA SER A 195 -18.98 -10.38 -1.12
C SER A 195 -17.84 -11.32 -0.72
N GLY A 196 -16.69 -10.80 -0.33
CA GLY A 196 -15.47 -11.57 -0.09
C GLY A 196 -14.79 -12.08 -1.36
N GLU A 197 -15.20 -11.62 -2.53
CA GLU A 197 -14.56 -11.96 -3.80
C GLU A 197 -13.37 -11.05 -4.09
N TYR A 198 -12.42 -11.55 -4.88
CA TYR A 198 -11.29 -10.75 -5.36
C TYR A 198 -11.01 -11.03 -6.82
N ARG A 199 -10.39 -10.06 -7.51
CA ARG A 199 -9.97 -10.22 -8.91
C ARG A 199 -8.89 -9.23 -9.33
N SER A 200 -8.13 -9.60 -10.36
CA SER A 200 -7.22 -8.68 -11.04
C SER A 200 -7.99 -7.66 -11.88
N ILE A 201 -7.60 -6.40 -11.80
CA ILE A 201 -8.10 -5.31 -12.64
C ILE A 201 -6.97 -4.87 -13.56
N TYR A 202 -6.85 -5.51 -14.70
CA TYR A 202 -5.73 -5.30 -15.64
C TYR A 202 -5.70 -3.87 -16.22
N GLY A 203 -6.85 -3.21 -16.26
CA GLY A 203 -6.97 -1.87 -16.83
C GLY A 203 -6.28 -0.77 -16.05
N PHE A 204 -5.83 -1.03 -14.83
CA PHE A 204 -4.97 -0.09 -14.08
C PHE A 204 -3.57 0.04 -14.67
N GLY A 205 -3.21 -0.75 -15.65
CA GLY A 205 -1.86 -0.88 -16.19
C GLY A 205 -1.20 -2.16 -15.68
N ARG A 206 -0.08 -2.47 -16.29
CA ARG A 206 0.77 -3.57 -15.89
C ARG A 206 2.13 -2.98 -15.55
N SER A 207 2.36 -2.79 -14.26
CA SER A 207 3.57 -2.20 -13.70
C SER A 207 3.83 -2.78 -12.30
N ASN A 208 4.92 -2.43 -11.68
CA ASN A 208 5.12 -2.71 -10.26
C ASN A 208 4.22 -1.75 -9.48
N HIS A 209 2.98 -2.19 -9.22
CA HIS A 209 2.04 -1.34 -8.49
C HIS A 209 2.40 -1.27 -7.02
N GLU A 210 2.77 -0.06 -6.59
CA GLU A 210 2.95 0.25 -5.19
C GLU A 210 1.58 0.48 -4.53
N ASN A 211 0.91 1.57 -4.82
CA ASN A 211 -0.42 1.85 -4.30
C ASN A 211 -1.39 2.28 -5.43
N ALA A 212 -2.69 2.20 -5.14
CA ALA A 212 -3.78 2.65 -5.98
C ALA A 212 -4.78 3.45 -5.14
N VAL A 213 -4.61 4.77 -5.06
CA VAL A 213 -5.35 5.67 -4.17
C VAL A 213 -6.45 6.39 -4.92
N ALA A 214 -7.69 6.17 -4.49
CA ALA A 214 -8.85 6.82 -5.06
C ALA A 214 -9.07 8.21 -4.44
N LEU A 215 -9.28 9.21 -5.29
CA LEU A 215 -9.48 10.58 -4.89
C LEU A 215 -10.98 10.89 -4.69
N PRO A 216 -11.36 11.51 -3.56
CA PRO A 216 -12.72 12.01 -3.39
C PRO A 216 -13.01 13.23 -4.27
N GLY A 217 -14.24 13.73 -4.25
CA GLY A 217 -14.63 15.00 -4.90
C GLY A 217 -15.04 14.94 -6.37
N TYR A 218 -14.66 13.91 -7.12
CA TYR A 218 -14.96 13.81 -8.56
C TYR A 218 -16.28 13.10 -8.90
N HIS A 219 -17.03 12.62 -7.91
CA HIS A 219 -18.30 11.90 -8.08
C HIS A 219 -18.25 10.65 -8.99
N LYS A 220 -17.07 10.17 -9.28
CA LYS A 220 -16.75 8.93 -10.02
C LYS A 220 -15.40 8.44 -9.55
N PRO A 221 -15.09 7.15 -9.75
CA PRO A 221 -13.75 6.64 -9.47
C PRO A 221 -12.68 7.40 -10.28
N VAL A 222 -11.75 8.00 -9.56
CA VAL A 222 -10.51 8.60 -10.05
C VAL A 222 -9.42 8.07 -9.14
N VAL A 223 -8.53 7.25 -9.67
CA VAL A 223 -7.52 6.55 -8.89
C VAL A 223 -6.14 6.88 -9.46
N LEU A 224 -5.26 7.41 -8.63
CA LEU A 224 -3.84 7.54 -8.97
C LEU A 224 -3.11 6.26 -8.56
N THR A 225 -2.16 5.83 -9.38
CA THR A 225 -1.31 4.68 -9.07
C THR A 225 0.14 4.97 -9.45
N GLY A 226 1.04 4.61 -8.53
CA GLY A 226 2.48 4.68 -8.70
C GLY A 226 3.03 3.41 -9.36
N ASP A 227 4.15 3.56 -10.03
CA ASP A 227 4.91 2.47 -10.62
C ASP A 227 6.31 2.46 -9.99
N ASP A 228 6.54 1.55 -9.05
CA ASP A 228 7.87 1.34 -8.47
C ASP A 228 8.70 0.41 -9.34
N THR A 229 9.16 0.91 -10.46
CA THR A 229 9.90 0.11 -11.43
C THR A 229 11.39 0.02 -11.13
N PHE A 230 11.86 -1.18 -10.80
CA PHE A 230 13.29 -1.42 -10.48
C PHE A 230 14.22 -1.47 -11.69
N ASP A 231 13.77 -1.90 -12.85
CA ASP A 231 14.64 -2.26 -13.98
C ASP A 231 14.29 -1.57 -15.30
N ALA A 232 13.10 -1.05 -15.43
CA ALA A 232 12.71 -0.25 -16.58
C ALA A 232 13.43 1.10 -16.55
N PRO A 233 13.39 1.89 -17.61
CA PRO A 233 14.09 3.17 -17.67
C PRO A 233 13.71 4.12 -16.55
N ALA A 234 12.42 4.20 -16.18
CA ALA A 234 11.92 5.02 -15.08
C ALA A 234 10.44 4.69 -14.81
N SER A 235 9.91 5.17 -13.68
CA SER A 235 8.52 5.01 -13.30
C SER A 235 7.62 6.12 -13.85
N GLN A 236 6.33 5.90 -13.87
CA GLN A 236 5.33 6.88 -14.28
C GLN A 236 4.20 6.99 -13.25
N LEU A 237 3.57 8.16 -13.22
CA LEU A 237 2.31 8.36 -12.51
C LEU A 237 1.15 8.11 -13.46
N TYR A 238 0.31 7.16 -13.10
CA TYR A 238 -0.89 6.83 -13.86
C TYR A 238 -2.15 7.28 -13.14
N LEU A 239 -3.19 7.60 -13.92
CA LEU A 239 -4.54 7.86 -13.44
C LEU A 239 -5.49 6.87 -14.10
N TYR A 240 -6.23 6.12 -13.29
CA TYR A 240 -7.32 5.28 -13.76
C TYR A 240 -8.66 5.93 -13.44
N SER A 241 -9.58 5.97 -14.41
CA SER A 241 -10.93 6.49 -14.19
C SER A 241 -11.99 5.58 -14.79
N ALA A 242 -13.08 5.43 -14.05
CA ALA A 242 -14.23 4.63 -14.45
C ALA A 242 -15.53 5.40 -14.18
N LYS A 243 -16.64 4.88 -14.66
CA LYS A 243 -17.96 5.48 -14.46
C LYS A 243 -18.43 5.37 -13.00
N ASP A 244 -18.23 4.21 -12.40
CA ASP A 244 -18.68 3.82 -11.06
C ASP A 244 -17.83 2.64 -10.55
N GLY A 245 -18.02 2.21 -9.31
CA GLY A 245 -17.30 1.08 -8.73
C GLY A 245 -17.57 -0.24 -9.43
N ASP A 246 -18.80 -0.47 -9.95
CA ASP A 246 -19.10 -1.64 -10.77
C ASP A 246 -18.29 -1.65 -12.07
N ALA A 247 -18.05 -0.49 -12.67
CA ALA A 247 -17.17 -0.37 -13.83
C ALA A 247 -15.70 -0.65 -13.48
N VAL A 248 -15.24 -0.25 -12.29
CA VAL A 248 -13.91 -0.64 -11.78
C VAL A 248 -13.85 -2.14 -11.59
N TRP A 249 -14.79 -2.70 -10.81
CA TRP A 249 -14.86 -4.14 -10.54
C TRP A 249 -14.85 -5.00 -11.80
N ASN A 250 -15.53 -4.56 -12.85
CA ASN A 250 -15.61 -5.27 -14.14
C ASN A 250 -14.54 -4.82 -15.15
N ASP A 251 -13.50 -4.13 -14.69
CA ASP A 251 -12.38 -3.67 -15.52
C ASP A 251 -12.80 -2.90 -16.77
N ARG A 252 -13.73 -1.93 -16.63
CA ARG A 252 -14.28 -1.10 -17.71
C ARG A 252 -13.82 0.36 -17.67
N GLY A 253 -12.85 0.68 -16.82
CA GLY A 253 -12.24 2.01 -16.76
C GLY A 253 -11.19 2.22 -17.85
N ARG A 254 -10.55 3.38 -17.81
CA ARG A 254 -9.48 3.80 -18.72
C ARG A 254 -8.27 4.25 -17.91
N LEU A 255 -7.10 3.97 -18.44
CA LEU A 255 -5.82 4.38 -17.89
C LEU A 255 -5.28 5.58 -18.65
N TYR A 256 -4.63 6.48 -17.93
CA TYR A 256 -4.00 7.67 -18.48
C TYR A 256 -2.60 7.83 -17.85
N ALA A 257 -1.65 8.36 -18.62
CA ALA A 257 -0.29 8.66 -18.15
C ALA A 257 -0.07 10.18 -18.13
N PHE A 258 0.59 10.68 -17.10
CA PHE A 258 0.89 12.11 -16.96
C PHE A 258 1.94 12.55 -17.97
N VAL A 259 1.70 13.69 -18.63
CA VAL A 259 2.60 14.37 -19.55
C VAL A 259 2.75 15.84 -19.13
N SER A 260 3.96 16.35 -19.11
CA SER A 260 4.21 17.78 -18.88
C SER A 260 3.97 18.58 -20.16
N ASP A 261 3.27 19.72 -20.04
CA ASP A 261 3.10 20.69 -21.11
C ASP A 261 4.21 21.73 -21.16
N GLN A 262 5.13 21.71 -20.19
CA GLN A 262 6.26 22.64 -20.12
C GLN A 262 7.43 22.10 -20.96
N PRO A 263 7.84 22.81 -22.02
CA PRO A 263 8.95 22.35 -22.86
C PRO A 263 10.25 22.14 -22.08
N GLY A 264 10.86 20.97 -22.21
CA GLY A 264 12.14 20.62 -21.59
C GLY A 264 12.03 20.27 -20.09
N VAL A 265 10.81 20.01 -19.60
CA VAL A 265 10.57 19.50 -18.25
C VAL A 265 9.77 18.23 -18.40
N ASP A 266 10.43 17.09 -18.52
CA ASP A 266 9.80 15.81 -18.81
C ASP A 266 10.27 14.64 -17.94
N ASP A 267 11.12 14.93 -16.95
CA ASP A 267 11.54 13.94 -15.96
C ASP A 267 11.85 14.54 -14.57
N TYR A 268 12.00 13.64 -13.61
CA TYR A 268 12.36 13.92 -12.22
C TYR A 268 13.52 14.89 -12.06
N GLY A 269 14.56 14.77 -12.90
CA GLY A 269 15.76 15.58 -12.82
C GLY A 269 15.60 17.00 -13.36
N ASP A 270 14.51 17.31 -14.03
CA ASP A 270 14.21 18.64 -14.57
C ASP A 270 13.44 19.52 -13.55
N LEU A 271 12.94 18.93 -12.46
CA LEU A 271 12.21 19.63 -11.42
C LEU A 271 13.14 20.10 -10.29
N ASP A 272 12.91 21.32 -9.85
CA ASP A 272 13.44 21.87 -8.60
C ASP A 272 12.38 22.78 -7.93
N TYR A 273 12.70 23.35 -6.77
CA TYR A 273 11.75 24.21 -6.05
C TYR A 273 11.32 25.48 -6.81
N ALA A 274 12.13 25.96 -7.73
CA ALA A 274 11.85 27.17 -8.50
C ALA A 274 11.10 26.86 -9.81
N HIS A 275 11.14 25.62 -10.27
CA HIS A 275 10.64 25.21 -11.56
C HIS A 275 9.64 24.04 -11.42
N PRO A 276 8.41 24.29 -10.89
CA PRO A 276 7.32 23.34 -10.98
C PRO A 276 6.89 23.18 -12.43
N THR A 277 6.19 22.09 -12.74
CA THR A 277 5.59 21.91 -14.06
C THR A 277 4.06 21.81 -13.96
N TYR A 278 3.39 21.81 -15.10
CA TYR A 278 1.94 21.57 -15.27
C TYR A 278 1.75 20.68 -16.50
N GLY A 279 0.56 20.16 -16.69
CA GLY A 279 0.32 19.29 -17.84
C GLY A 279 -1.03 18.60 -17.80
N HIS A 280 -1.13 17.46 -18.42
CA HIS A 280 -2.36 16.68 -18.50
C HIS A 280 -2.09 15.19 -18.56
N PHE A 281 -3.15 14.39 -18.40
CA PHE A 281 -3.09 12.95 -18.54
C PHE A 281 -3.58 12.51 -19.92
N ILE A 282 -2.77 11.74 -20.66
CA ILE A 282 -3.09 11.18 -21.96
C ILE A 282 -3.58 9.74 -21.87
N GLU A 283 -4.62 9.36 -22.63
CA GLU A 283 -5.19 8.02 -22.58
C GLU A 283 -4.22 6.95 -23.09
N VAL A 284 -3.97 5.93 -22.28
CA VAL A 284 -3.23 4.73 -22.67
C VAL A 284 -4.16 3.80 -23.46
N PRO A 285 -3.79 3.33 -24.67
CA PRO A 285 -4.61 2.39 -25.43
C PRO A 285 -4.94 1.14 -24.61
N ARG A 286 -6.22 0.73 -24.62
CA ARG A 286 -6.73 -0.35 -23.76
C ARG A 286 -5.88 -1.64 -23.80
N MET A 287 -5.43 -2.05 -24.97
CA MET A 287 -4.61 -3.26 -25.13
C MET A 287 -3.23 -3.12 -24.46
N ILE A 288 -2.67 -1.92 -24.44
CA ILE A 288 -1.40 -1.61 -23.74
C ILE A 288 -1.66 -1.56 -22.23
N ALA A 289 -2.71 -0.86 -21.79
CA ALA A 289 -3.07 -0.78 -20.39
C ALA A 289 -3.30 -2.18 -19.77
N THR A 290 -4.13 -3.00 -20.39
CA THR A 290 -4.41 -4.34 -19.85
C THR A 290 -3.28 -5.34 -20.05
N GLY A 291 -2.38 -5.09 -21.00
CA GLY A 291 -1.37 -6.08 -21.40
C GLY A 291 -1.95 -7.32 -22.09
N LYS A 292 -3.24 -7.29 -22.48
CA LYS A 292 -3.93 -8.46 -23.04
C LYS A 292 -4.39 -8.18 -24.48
N LYS A 293 -4.17 -9.15 -25.36
CA LYS A 293 -4.75 -9.20 -26.71
C LYS A 293 -6.21 -9.61 -26.66
N ALA A 294 -6.91 -9.49 -27.79
CA ALA A 294 -8.33 -9.86 -27.91
C ALA A 294 -8.58 -11.36 -27.62
N ASP A 295 -7.61 -12.23 -27.84
CA ASP A 295 -7.67 -13.65 -27.53
C ASP A 295 -7.29 -14.00 -26.07
N GLY A 296 -7.01 -12.97 -25.25
CA GLY A 296 -6.63 -13.10 -23.85
C GLY A 296 -5.14 -13.39 -23.62
N SER A 297 -4.33 -13.57 -24.66
CA SER A 297 -2.89 -13.75 -24.52
C SER A 297 -2.19 -12.44 -24.16
N GLU A 298 -1.01 -12.55 -23.49
CA GLU A 298 -0.19 -11.41 -23.11
C GLU A 298 0.42 -10.72 -24.35
N VAL A 299 0.51 -9.38 -24.29
CA VAL A 299 1.23 -8.59 -25.31
C VAL A 299 2.73 -8.70 -25.12
N ARG A 300 3.48 -8.39 -26.18
CA ARG A 300 4.94 -8.26 -26.19
C ARG A 300 5.37 -7.05 -27.01
N ALA A 301 6.61 -6.61 -26.84
CA ALA A 301 7.14 -5.45 -27.55
C ALA A 301 6.96 -5.52 -29.06
N SER A 302 7.18 -6.69 -29.68
CA SER A 302 7.05 -6.89 -31.13
C SER A 302 5.62 -6.69 -31.66
N ASP A 303 4.58 -6.80 -30.84
CA ASP A 303 3.19 -6.58 -31.25
C ASP A 303 2.91 -5.11 -31.61
N PHE A 304 3.75 -4.19 -31.10
CA PHE A 304 3.64 -2.74 -31.30
C PHE A 304 4.83 -2.13 -32.03
N GLY A 305 5.81 -2.93 -32.43
CA GLY A 305 7.04 -2.44 -33.04
C GLY A 305 7.99 -1.75 -32.06
N PHE A 306 7.82 -1.96 -30.76
CA PHE A 306 8.74 -1.46 -29.73
C PHE A 306 10.05 -2.26 -29.71
N PRO A 307 11.15 -1.63 -29.23
CA PRO A 307 12.42 -2.32 -29.08
C PRO A 307 12.28 -3.48 -28.08
N ALA A 308 13.06 -4.54 -28.29
CA ALA A 308 13.17 -5.60 -27.30
C ALA A 308 13.75 -5.05 -25.98
N PRO A 309 13.33 -5.58 -24.82
CA PRO A 309 13.86 -5.15 -23.54
C PRO A 309 15.37 -5.44 -23.44
N PRO A 310 16.10 -4.68 -22.62
CA PRO A 310 17.50 -4.99 -22.32
C PRO A 310 17.63 -6.33 -21.58
N ALA A 311 18.84 -6.87 -21.56
CA ALA A 311 19.11 -8.13 -20.88
C ALA A 311 18.75 -8.04 -19.39
N GLY A 312 17.97 -9.01 -18.91
CA GLY A 312 17.48 -9.09 -17.52
C GLY A 312 16.11 -8.44 -17.29
N VAL A 313 15.58 -7.69 -18.27
CA VAL A 313 14.21 -7.17 -18.21
C VAL A 313 13.28 -8.12 -18.99
N PRO A 314 12.20 -8.63 -18.40
CA PRO A 314 11.27 -9.49 -19.11
C PRO A 314 10.56 -8.77 -20.25
N ASP A 315 10.45 -9.41 -21.42
CA ASP A 315 9.48 -8.96 -22.45
C ASP A 315 8.07 -9.30 -21.96
N GLY A 316 7.14 -8.37 -22.13
CA GLY A 316 5.75 -8.55 -21.69
C GLY A 316 5.02 -7.23 -21.48
N PRO A 317 3.84 -7.29 -20.86
CA PRO A 317 2.99 -6.14 -20.62
C PRO A 317 3.67 -4.93 -19.97
N GLN A 318 4.50 -5.12 -18.96
CA GLN A 318 5.20 -4.03 -18.27
C GLN A 318 6.14 -3.29 -19.23
N TRP A 319 6.97 -4.02 -19.94
CA TRP A 319 7.87 -3.42 -20.93
C TRP A 319 7.11 -2.72 -22.07
N VAL A 320 5.95 -3.24 -22.44
CA VAL A 320 5.09 -2.62 -23.46
C VAL A 320 4.51 -1.30 -22.96
N LEU A 321 3.98 -1.26 -21.74
CA LEU A 321 3.45 -0.04 -21.12
C LEU A 321 4.54 1.02 -20.97
N GLU A 322 5.70 0.64 -20.46
CA GLU A 322 6.87 1.49 -20.32
C GLU A 322 7.34 2.05 -21.66
N SER A 323 7.44 1.18 -22.68
CA SER A 323 7.85 1.61 -24.03
C SER A 323 6.85 2.58 -24.66
N TRP A 324 5.56 2.36 -24.44
CA TRP A 324 4.51 3.27 -24.88
C TRP A 324 4.61 4.63 -24.18
N SER A 325 4.78 4.61 -22.86
CA SER A 325 4.92 5.81 -22.04
C SER A 325 6.10 6.66 -22.51
N ASN A 326 7.24 6.02 -22.73
CA ASN A 326 8.43 6.71 -23.27
C ASN A 326 8.22 7.26 -24.68
N ALA A 327 7.55 6.51 -25.57
CA ALA A 327 7.27 6.95 -26.93
C ALA A 327 6.28 8.13 -27.01
N ASN A 328 5.47 8.33 -25.96
CA ASN A 328 4.49 9.40 -25.86
C ASN A 328 4.90 10.51 -24.88
N ASN A 329 6.17 10.56 -24.48
CA ASN A 329 6.74 11.55 -23.56
C ASN A 329 6.02 11.62 -22.21
N ALA A 330 5.52 10.49 -21.70
CA ALA A 330 5.03 10.45 -20.34
C ALA A 330 6.15 10.91 -19.38
N PHE A 331 5.79 11.71 -18.37
CA PHE A 331 6.75 12.25 -17.42
C PHE A 331 7.44 11.10 -16.67
N GLN A 332 8.75 11.13 -16.59
CA GLN A 332 9.52 10.09 -15.91
C GLN A 332 9.80 10.48 -14.45
N PHE A 333 9.24 9.71 -13.55
CA PHE A 333 9.69 9.62 -12.16
C PHE A 333 10.79 8.56 -12.03
N ILE A 334 11.22 8.28 -10.81
CA ILE A 334 12.28 7.27 -10.59
C ILE A 334 11.68 6.01 -9.99
N ARG A 335 11.00 6.13 -8.85
CA ARG A 335 10.31 5.05 -8.14
C ARG A 335 9.18 5.67 -7.32
N ILE A 336 7.97 5.72 -7.90
CA ILE A 336 6.81 6.23 -7.18
C ILE A 336 6.31 5.12 -6.27
N GLU A 337 6.36 5.40 -4.97
CA GLU A 337 5.84 4.55 -3.91
C GLU A 337 4.39 4.94 -3.57
N ASP A 338 4.13 5.31 -2.34
CA ASP A 338 2.78 5.57 -1.86
C ASP A 338 2.27 6.98 -2.19
N ILE A 339 0.95 7.13 -2.14
CA ILE A 339 0.18 8.31 -2.54
C ILE A 339 -0.82 8.64 -1.43
N ALA A 340 -0.97 9.93 -1.08
CA ALA A 340 -2.00 10.40 -0.16
C ALA A 340 -2.59 11.73 -0.62
N TYR A 341 -3.91 11.92 -0.49
CA TYR A 341 -4.56 13.19 -0.82
C TYR A 341 -4.72 14.10 0.40
N ASP A 342 -4.72 15.42 0.17
CA ASP A 342 -4.96 16.43 1.21
C ASP A 342 -6.41 16.37 1.74
N ARG A 343 -6.58 16.31 3.05
CA ARG A 343 -7.90 16.15 3.70
C ARG A 343 -8.81 17.37 3.54
N HIS A 344 -8.25 18.55 3.26
CA HIS A 344 -8.98 19.82 3.07
C HIS A 344 -9.09 20.24 1.60
N HIS A 345 -8.25 19.68 0.73
CA HIS A 345 -8.16 19.99 -0.69
C HIS A 345 -8.01 18.70 -1.50
N GLU A 346 -9.11 18.00 -1.69
CA GLU A 346 -9.17 16.64 -2.27
C GLU A 346 -8.52 16.50 -3.65
N ASN A 347 -8.33 17.61 -4.37
CA ASN A 347 -7.60 17.67 -5.65
C ASN A 347 -6.08 17.89 -5.48
N VAL A 348 -5.59 18.04 -4.25
CA VAL A 348 -4.17 18.11 -3.92
C VAL A 348 -3.71 16.76 -3.43
N VAL A 349 -2.65 16.25 -4.03
CA VAL A 349 -2.12 14.92 -3.73
C VAL A 349 -0.63 15.00 -3.47
N TYR A 350 -0.17 14.26 -2.49
CA TYR A 350 1.23 14.05 -2.17
C TYR A 350 1.61 12.62 -2.52
N PHE A 351 2.82 12.42 -3.02
CA PHE A 351 3.34 11.07 -3.24
C PHE A 351 4.85 11.03 -3.02
N ALA A 352 5.30 9.88 -2.54
CA ALA A 352 6.71 9.60 -2.37
C ALA A 352 7.32 9.11 -3.68
N ASP A 353 8.53 9.54 -3.97
CA ASP A 353 9.41 8.92 -4.94
C ASP A 353 10.70 8.60 -4.20
N THR A 354 10.97 7.33 -4.02
CA THR A 354 12.08 6.86 -3.20
C THR A 354 13.45 7.15 -3.81
N GLY A 355 13.48 7.57 -5.06
CA GLY A 355 14.73 7.79 -5.79
C GLY A 355 15.43 6.48 -6.15
N GLU A 356 16.58 6.58 -6.75
CA GLU A 356 17.45 5.44 -7.07
C GLU A 356 18.90 5.94 -7.15
N PRO A 357 19.78 5.46 -6.25
CA PRO A 357 21.20 5.85 -6.28
C PRO A 357 21.89 5.63 -7.62
N ARG A 358 21.40 4.72 -8.45
CA ARG A 358 21.95 4.43 -9.78
C ARG A 358 21.23 5.14 -10.93
N ALA A 359 20.20 5.94 -10.64
CA ALA A 359 19.51 6.70 -11.68
C ALA A 359 20.45 7.71 -12.33
N LEU A 360 20.45 7.72 -13.64
CA LEU A 360 21.22 8.68 -14.44
C LEU A 360 20.54 8.92 -15.79
N ARG A 361 20.87 10.06 -16.41
CA ARG A 361 20.36 10.41 -17.72
C ARG A 361 21.13 9.65 -18.81
N ASP A 362 20.41 8.97 -19.68
CA ASP A 362 21.00 8.30 -20.85
C ASP A 362 21.46 9.35 -21.87
N ALA A 363 22.73 9.30 -22.27
CA ALA A 363 23.30 10.28 -23.17
C ALA A 363 22.73 10.23 -24.61
N THR A 364 22.10 9.12 -24.99
CA THR A 364 21.54 8.92 -26.33
C THR A 364 20.10 9.38 -26.42
N THR A 365 19.28 9.01 -25.42
CA THR A 365 17.85 9.28 -25.41
C THR A 365 17.48 10.54 -24.64
N GLY A 366 18.35 11.02 -23.76
CA GLY A 366 18.08 12.09 -22.81
C GLY A 366 17.18 11.67 -21.64
N ARG A 367 16.63 10.46 -21.65
CA ARG A 367 15.70 9.94 -20.64
C ARG A 367 16.45 9.33 -19.45
N LEU A 368 15.79 9.28 -18.29
CA LEU A 368 16.36 8.62 -17.13
C LEU A 368 16.44 7.11 -17.36
N ARG A 369 17.45 6.50 -16.79
CA ARG A 369 17.62 5.04 -16.76
C ARG A 369 18.39 4.60 -15.53
N ARG A 370 18.26 3.35 -15.14
CA ARG A 370 19.08 2.73 -14.09
C ARG A 370 20.48 2.40 -14.62
N GLY A 371 21.49 2.90 -13.95
CA GLY A 371 22.90 2.60 -14.26
C GLY A 371 23.32 1.22 -13.75
N PRO A 372 24.52 0.75 -14.17
CA PRO A 372 25.11 -0.49 -13.68
C PRO A 372 25.30 -0.47 -12.15
N SER A 373 25.48 -1.65 -11.56
CA SER A 373 25.87 -1.76 -10.15
C SER A 373 27.10 -0.92 -9.84
N GLY A 374 27.08 -0.19 -8.74
CA GLY A 374 28.14 0.74 -8.31
C GLY A 374 28.08 2.13 -8.93
N THR A 375 27.10 2.41 -9.82
CA THR A 375 26.85 3.77 -10.26
C THR A 375 26.39 4.61 -9.07
N GLN A 376 26.84 5.88 -9.01
CA GLN A 376 26.34 6.90 -8.10
C GLN A 376 25.73 8.03 -8.93
N GLY A 377 24.43 8.03 -9.02
CA GLY A 377 23.64 9.07 -9.66
C GLY A 377 23.32 10.22 -8.70
N PRO A 378 22.65 11.25 -9.19
CA PRO A 378 22.33 12.45 -8.40
C PRO A 378 21.11 12.30 -7.48
N PHE A 379 20.38 11.18 -7.51
CA PHE A 379 19.08 11.03 -6.86
C PHE A 379 19.06 9.89 -5.81
N PRO A 380 19.90 9.97 -4.74
CA PRO A 380 20.08 8.84 -3.84
C PRO A 380 19.03 8.70 -2.74
N ASN A 381 18.28 9.77 -2.42
CA ASN A 381 17.48 9.85 -1.21
C ASN A 381 15.98 10.00 -1.47
N GLY A 382 15.59 10.38 -2.69
CA GLY A 382 14.20 10.56 -3.07
C GLY A 382 13.62 11.94 -2.73
N ARG A 383 12.31 12.08 -2.97
CA ARG A 383 11.54 13.33 -2.86
C ARG A 383 10.10 13.06 -2.46
N ILE A 384 9.44 14.07 -1.90
CA ILE A 384 7.98 14.10 -1.85
C ILE A 384 7.48 15.10 -2.89
N PHE A 385 6.62 14.64 -3.77
CA PHE A 385 5.96 15.47 -4.75
C PHE A 385 4.59 15.94 -4.25
N LYS A 386 4.17 17.10 -4.77
CA LYS A 386 2.82 17.63 -4.64
C LYS A 386 2.27 17.86 -6.04
N ILE A 387 1.17 17.20 -6.36
CA ILE A 387 0.41 17.42 -7.59
C ILE A 387 -0.95 18.04 -7.26
N VAL A 388 -1.36 19.01 -8.06
CA VAL A 388 -2.68 19.66 -7.97
C VAL A 388 -3.43 19.40 -9.26
N LEU A 389 -4.52 18.66 -9.17
CA LEU A 389 -5.41 18.39 -10.31
C LEU A 389 -6.47 19.49 -10.42
N ASP A 390 -7.01 19.71 -11.62
CA ASP A 390 -8.20 20.58 -11.75
C ASP A 390 -9.40 19.94 -11.02
N LYS A 391 -10.16 20.78 -10.31
CA LYS A 391 -11.27 20.29 -9.47
C LYS A 391 -12.44 19.68 -10.23
N LYS A 392 -12.53 19.92 -11.53
CA LYS A 392 -13.64 19.44 -12.39
C LYS A 392 -13.20 18.39 -13.36
N ASP A 393 -11.98 18.51 -13.86
CA ASP A 393 -11.38 17.56 -14.79
C ASP A 393 -10.09 16.98 -14.22
N PRO A 394 -10.12 15.78 -13.64
CA PRO A 394 -8.93 15.18 -13.04
C PRO A 394 -7.83 14.85 -14.07
N LEU A 395 -8.09 14.99 -15.35
CA LEU A 395 -7.09 14.79 -16.40
C LEU A 395 -6.20 16.02 -16.59
N GLU A 396 -6.60 17.19 -16.08
CA GLU A 396 -5.80 18.42 -16.12
C GLU A 396 -5.00 18.58 -14.84
N VAL A 397 -3.70 18.85 -14.97
CA VAL A 397 -2.76 19.05 -13.87
C VAL A 397 -2.38 20.52 -13.80
N GLU A 398 -2.90 21.22 -12.78
CA GLU A 398 -2.61 22.64 -12.57
C GLU A 398 -1.14 22.85 -12.17
N SER A 399 -0.59 21.94 -11.37
CA SER A 399 0.83 21.96 -11.02
C SER A 399 1.35 20.62 -10.51
N LEU A 400 2.58 20.31 -10.84
CA LEU A 400 3.42 19.28 -10.21
C LEU A 400 4.68 19.95 -9.69
N SER A 401 4.98 19.78 -8.43
CA SER A 401 6.11 20.39 -7.74
C SER A 401 6.71 19.48 -6.69
N ILE A 402 7.94 19.74 -6.29
CA ILE A 402 8.53 19.15 -5.09
C ILE A 402 7.91 19.86 -3.87
N LEU A 403 7.44 19.10 -2.88
CA LEU A 403 6.93 19.66 -1.63
C LEU A 403 8.08 20.42 -0.92
N PRO A 404 7.90 21.68 -0.50
CA PRO A 404 8.98 22.47 0.09
C PRO A 404 9.65 21.78 1.27
N GLY A 405 10.99 21.68 1.25
CA GLY A 405 11.77 21.04 2.31
C GLY A 405 11.91 19.52 2.19
N THR A 406 11.38 18.91 1.12
CA THR A 406 11.42 17.44 0.94
C THR A 406 12.18 16.99 -0.32
N ASP A 407 13.04 17.81 -0.87
CA ASP A 407 14.04 17.35 -1.83
C ASP A 407 15.23 16.77 -1.07
N PHE A 408 15.14 15.49 -0.72
CA PHE A 408 16.14 14.84 0.12
C PHE A 408 17.43 14.54 -0.65
N ASP A 409 17.37 14.52 -1.97
CA ASP A 409 18.54 14.35 -2.82
C ASP A 409 19.57 15.48 -2.64
N LEU A 410 19.12 16.68 -2.27
CA LEU A 410 20.02 17.79 -1.92
C LEU A 410 20.92 17.49 -0.72
N GLY A 411 20.54 16.52 0.12
CA GLY A 411 21.35 16.06 1.23
C GLY A 411 22.56 15.21 0.79
N GLY A 412 22.50 14.62 -0.38
CA GLY A 412 23.54 13.74 -0.91
C GLY A 412 23.70 12.44 -0.12
N TYR A 413 24.70 11.65 -0.49
CA TYR A 413 24.99 10.36 0.11
C TYR A 413 25.45 10.46 1.57
N GLY A 414 24.95 9.52 2.41
CA GLY A 414 25.43 9.35 3.78
C GLY A 414 25.05 10.46 4.77
N ASN A 415 24.17 11.38 4.38
CA ASN A 415 23.67 12.42 5.27
C ASN A 415 22.53 11.88 6.14
N VAL A 416 22.82 11.54 7.38
CA VAL A 416 21.85 10.99 8.34
C VAL A 416 20.73 11.94 8.78
N ASN A 417 20.78 13.21 8.38
CA ASN A 417 19.82 14.22 8.81
C ASN A 417 18.71 14.47 7.79
N VAL A 418 18.70 13.75 6.67
CA VAL A 418 17.64 13.80 5.67
C VAL A 418 16.87 12.49 5.66
N THR A 419 15.66 12.50 5.13
CA THR A 419 14.90 11.29 4.83
C THR A 419 15.64 10.46 3.79
N HIS A 420 15.62 9.16 3.96
CA HIS A 420 16.24 8.23 3.04
C HIS A 420 15.18 7.31 2.47
N GLN A 421 14.99 7.40 1.16
CA GLN A 421 14.03 6.55 0.45
C GLN A 421 12.66 6.62 1.12
N PRO A 422 11.94 7.77 0.98
CA PRO A 422 10.57 7.89 1.46
C PRO A 422 9.72 6.83 0.74
N ASP A 423 8.89 6.16 1.52
CA ASP A 423 8.13 5.01 1.08
C ASP A 423 6.63 5.28 1.28
N ASN A 424 6.00 4.77 2.33
CA ASN A 424 4.59 5.04 2.53
C ASN A 424 4.32 6.45 3.05
N VAL A 425 3.18 7.01 2.66
CA VAL A 425 2.75 8.35 3.09
C VAL A 425 1.29 8.34 3.54
N GLU A 426 0.98 9.06 4.61
CA GLU A 426 -0.39 9.22 5.09
C GLU A 426 -0.65 10.67 5.50
N THR A 427 -1.78 11.23 5.05
CA THR A 427 -2.20 12.58 5.42
C THR A 427 -3.15 12.59 6.62
N THR A 428 -3.08 13.68 7.34
CA THR A 428 -4.06 14.06 8.36
C THR A 428 -4.56 15.49 8.07
N ASP A 429 -5.37 16.05 8.97
CA ASP A 429 -5.78 17.45 8.85
C ASP A 429 -4.61 18.45 8.88
N LYS A 430 -3.44 18.08 9.41
CA LYS A 430 -2.35 19.00 9.68
C LYS A 430 -0.99 18.54 9.20
N ALA A 431 -0.81 17.26 8.96
CA ALA A 431 0.48 16.69 8.70
C ALA A 431 0.44 15.66 7.56
N LEU A 432 1.59 15.49 6.91
CA LEU A 432 1.93 14.34 6.10
C LEU A 432 2.94 13.51 6.91
N LEU A 433 2.61 12.25 7.17
CA LEU A 433 3.53 11.26 7.73
C LEU A 433 4.24 10.56 6.59
N ILE A 434 5.52 10.27 6.77
CA ILE A 434 6.40 9.69 5.74
C ILE A 434 7.21 8.59 6.41
N THR A 435 7.13 7.38 5.90
CA THR A 435 7.97 6.25 6.32
C THR A 435 9.25 6.17 5.48
N GLU A 436 10.19 5.35 5.89
CA GLU A 436 11.45 5.11 5.16
C GLU A 436 11.66 3.61 4.92
N ASP A 437 12.10 3.28 3.69
CA ASP A 437 12.75 2.01 3.34
C ASP A 437 14.22 2.25 2.93
N PRO A 438 15.14 2.55 3.87
CA PRO A 438 16.51 2.91 3.54
C PRO A 438 17.38 1.72 3.10
N GLY A 439 16.86 0.50 3.24
CA GLY A 439 17.55 -0.74 2.89
C GLY A 439 17.43 -1.14 1.44
N GLY A 440 16.36 -0.73 0.77
CA GLY A 440 15.99 -1.22 -0.55
C GLY A 440 17.09 -1.11 -1.61
N HIS A 441 17.94 -0.08 -1.56
CA HIS A 441 19.03 0.12 -2.53
C HIS A 441 20.40 0.30 -1.94
N ASN A 442 20.62 -0.11 -0.67
CA ASN A 442 21.94 0.04 -0.06
C ASN A 442 22.51 1.47 -0.18
N GLN A 443 21.68 2.50 -0.08
CA GLN A 443 22.14 3.89 -0.19
C GLN A 443 23.21 4.25 0.86
N TYR A 444 23.30 3.48 1.93
CA TYR A 444 24.39 3.56 2.90
C TYR A 444 25.65 2.78 2.50
N ALA A 445 25.63 2.08 1.36
CA ALA A 445 26.83 1.43 0.85
C ALA A 445 27.88 2.47 0.44
N ALA A 446 29.15 2.06 0.48
CA ALA A 446 30.25 2.93 0.09
C ALA A 446 30.02 3.57 -1.31
N PRO A 447 30.50 4.79 -1.55
CA PRO A 447 31.40 5.57 -0.70
C PRO A 447 30.68 6.53 0.25
N ALA A 448 29.41 6.38 0.45
CA ALA A 448 28.52 7.27 1.22
C ALA A 448 28.98 7.41 2.65
N GLY A 449 29.97 7.27 3.13
CA GLY A 449 30.43 7.59 4.47
C GLY A 449 29.77 6.77 5.59
N PRO A 450 30.12 7.02 6.83
CA PRO A 450 29.80 6.16 7.96
C PRO A 450 28.37 6.33 8.52
N GLY A 451 27.58 7.22 7.95
CA GLY A 451 26.27 7.53 8.51
C GLY A 451 25.21 6.51 8.10
N LYS A 452 24.83 5.62 9.00
CA LYS A 452 23.67 4.75 8.83
C LYS A 452 22.66 5.05 9.92
N THR A 453 21.38 5.14 9.55
CA THR A 453 20.27 5.26 10.50
C THR A 453 19.36 4.04 10.37
N ALA A 454 18.67 3.72 11.47
CA ALA A 454 17.46 2.91 11.37
C ALA A 454 16.40 3.71 10.61
N ALA A 455 15.49 3.02 9.93
CA ALA A 455 14.35 3.63 9.28
C ALA A 455 13.53 4.47 10.29
N ARG A 456 12.96 5.56 9.82
CA ARG A 456 12.25 6.54 10.63
C ARG A 456 10.85 6.78 10.08
N VAL A 457 9.97 7.28 10.93
CA VAL A 457 8.73 7.93 10.52
C VAL A 457 8.89 9.42 10.76
N TRP A 458 8.69 10.19 9.72
CA TRP A 458 8.76 11.64 9.72
C TRP A 458 7.37 12.24 9.74
N ARG A 459 7.25 13.41 10.34
CA ARG A 459 6.07 14.25 10.28
C ARG A 459 6.43 15.56 9.59
N TYR A 460 5.75 15.84 8.49
CA TYR A 460 5.78 17.12 7.81
C TYR A 460 4.54 17.92 8.18
N ASP A 461 4.71 19.09 8.80
CA ASP A 461 3.60 20.01 9.14
C ASP A 461 3.15 20.74 7.87
N LEU A 462 1.93 20.47 7.40
CA LEU A 462 1.38 21.02 6.16
C LEU A 462 1.15 22.56 6.21
N THR A 463 1.16 23.17 7.41
CA THR A 463 0.99 24.61 7.58
C THR A 463 2.32 25.33 7.57
N THR A 464 3.32 24.80 8.27
CA THR A 464 4.60 25.48 8.50
C THR A 464 5.73 24.98 7.61
N GLY A 465 5.59 23.79 7.02
CA GLY A 465 6.65 23.10 6.28
C GLY A 465 7.75 22.51 7.18
N ALA A 466 7.53 22.45 8.50
CA ALA A 466 8.49 21.83 9.41
C ALA A 466 8.49 20.31 9.26
N LEU A 467 9.66 19.72 9.22
CA LEU A 467 9.89 18.27 9.10
C LEU A 467 10.65 17.77 10.33
N ASP A 468 10.08 16.83 11.07
CA ASP A 468 10.69 16.24 12.26
C ASP A 468 10.46 14.73 12.35
N VAL A 469 11.43 14.02 12.96
CA VAL A 469 11.33 12.58 13.21
C VAL A 469 10.42 12.34 14.42
N VAL A 470 9.38 11.52 14.24
CA VAL A 470 8.45 11.17 15.32
C VAL A 470 8.67 9.77 15.88
N LEU A 471 9.12 8.83 15.03
CA LEU A 471 9.41 7.44 15.38
C LEU A 471 10.69 6.96 14.69
N ARG A 472 11.24 5.89 15.19
CA ARG A 472 12.39 5.20 14.62
C ARG A 472 12.24 3.70 14.83
N VAL A 473 12.62 2.91 13.82
CA VAL A 473 12.73 1.45 13.96
C VAL A 473 13.76 1.09 15.03
N ASP A 474 13.40 0.17 15.92
CA ASP A 474 14.22 -0.24 17.08
C ASP A 474 14.83 -1.61 16.90
N HIS A 475 16.10 -1.64 16.53
CA HIS A 475 16.91 -2.86 16.41
C HIS A 475 17.38 -3.44 17.75
N SER A 476 16.93 -2.92 18.91
CA SER A 476 17.44 -3.39 20.22
C SER A 476 17.14 -4.87 20.48
N SER A 477 15.99 -5.34 19.99
CA SER A 477 15.54 -6.73 20.14
C SER A 477 16.03 -7.69 19.05
N ASP A 478 16.82 -7.23 18.07
CA ASP A 478 17.39 -8.07 17.02
C ASP A 478 18.27 -9.17 17.62
N PRO A 479 17.92 -10.46 17.45
CA PRO A 479 18.68 -11.59 17.98
C PRO A 479 19.76 -12.08 17.02
N THR A 480 19.85 -11.55 15.80
CA THR A 480 20.76 -12.06 14.77
C THR A 480 22.23 -11.84 15.14
N THR A 481 23.11 -12.68 14.61
CA THR A 481 24.54 -12.57 14.87
C THR A 481 25.32 -12.73 13.56
N PRO A 482 25.94 -11.67 13.05
CA PRO A 482 25.89 -10.29 13.57
C PRO A 482 24.47 -9.71 13.50
N LYS A 483 24.19 -8.68 14.30
CA LYS A 483 22.92 -7.93 14.18
C LYS A 483 22.76 -7.36 12.76
N GLN A 484 21.51 -7.26 12.32
CA GLN A 484 21.19 -6.64 11.04
C GLN A 484 21.71 -5.19 10.98
N ALA A 485 22.17 -4.78 9.82
CA ALA A 485 22.65 -3.41 9.65
C ALA A 485 21.50 -2.43 9.86
N LEU A 486 21.80 -1.27 10.41
CA LEU A 486 20.83 -0.17 10.46
C LEU A 486 20.38 0.18 9.05
N GLY A 487 19.08 0.43 8.88
CA GLY A 487 18.43 0.64 7.60
C GLY A 487 18.03 -0.64 6.87
N ASN A 488 18.37 -1.81 7.41
CA ASN A 488 17.93 -3.10 6.81
C ASN A 488 16.47 -3.43 7.13
N TRP A 489 15.95 -2.89 8.22
CA TRP A 489 14.54 -2.95 8.58
C TRP A 489 13.88 -1.65 8.18
N GLU A 490 12.67 -1.74 7.71
CA GLU A 490 11.91 -0.58 7.27
C GLU A 490 10.71 -0.29 8.18
N SER A 491 10.28 0.97 8.21
CA SER A 491 8.96 1.38 8.62
C SER A 491 8.08 1.38 7.37
N SER A 492 7.13 0.47 7.33
CA SER A 492 6.29 0.21 6.17
C SER A 492 4.85 0.69 6.42
N GLY A 493 3.91 0.22 5.68
CA GLY A 493 2.50 0.60 5.66
C GLY A 493 2.00 1.44 6.85
N ILE A 494 1.48 2.62 6.58
CA ILE A 494 0.94 3.54 7.59
C ILE A 494 -0.47 3.99 7.20
N VAL A 495 -1.39 4.06 8.17
CA VAL A 495 -2.75 4.56 7.94
C VAL A 495 -3.27 5.35 9.13
N ASP A 496 -4.00 6.44 8.87
CA ASP A 496 -4.74 7.18 9.89
C ASP A 496 -5.90 6.33 10.43
N ALA A 497 -5.74 5.84 11.64
CA ALA A 497 -6.73 5.04 12.35
C ALA A 497 -7.54 5.88 13.37
N SER A 498 -7.49 7.21 13.31
CA SER A 498 -8.12 8.11 14.27
C SER A 498 -9.64 7.94 14.33
N LYS A 499 -10.31 7.68 13.21
CA LYS A 499 -11.75 7.38 13.18
C LYS A 499 -12.09 6.10 13.96
N ALA A 500 -11.17 5.15 14.02
CA ALA A 500 -11.36 3.86 14.68
C ALA A 500 -10.92 3.87 16.14
N PHE A 501 -9.71 4.32 16.45
CA PHE A 501 -9.08 4.17 17.77
C PHE A 501 -9.02 5.47 18.59
N GLY A 502 -9.40 6.60 18.00
CA GLY A 502 -9.38 7.92 18.64
C GLY A 502 -8.32 8.84 18.04
N LYS A 503 -8.39 10.10 18.42
CA LYS A 503 -7.58 11.18 17.82
C LYS A 503 -6.08 10.87 17.83
N ASP A 504 -5.41 11.23 16.74
CA ASP A 504 -3.98 11.12 16.52
C ASP A 504 -3.45 9.66 16.57
N MET A 505 -4.32 8.67 16.28
CA MET A 505 -3.97 7.24 16.29
C MET A 505 -3.71 6.72 14.88
N PHE A 506 -2.65 5.91 14.74
CA PHE A 506 -2.21 5.31 13.48
C PHE A 506 -1.97 3.81 13.66
N LEU A 507 -2.15 3.04 12.59
CA LEU A 507 -1.58 1.71 12.48
C LEU A 507 -0.35 1.80 11.58
N ILE A 508 0.73 1.14 12.00
CA ILE A 508 2.01 1.12 11.28
C ILE A 508 2.56 -0.30 11.30
N ASN A 509 3.14 -0.73 10.17
CA ASN A 509 3.90 -1.96 10.08
C ASN A 509 5.41 -1.71 10.17
N VAL A 510 6.15 -2.72 10.61
CA VAL A 510 7.61 -2.82 10.52
C VAL A 510 7.96 -4.13 9.86
N GLN A 511 8.77 -4.10 8.82
CA GLN A 511 9.39 -5.25 8.19
C GLN A 511 10.82 -5.40 8.73
N ALA A 512 11.12 -6.55 9.35
CA ALA A 512 12.41 -6.78 9.96
C ALA A 512 13.28 -7.72 9.09
N HIS A 513 13.66 -7.22 7.91
CA HIS A 513 14.41 -7.97 6.91
C HIS A 513 15.69 -8.60 7.44
N GLY A 514 15.90 -9.87 7.07
CA GLY A 514 17.03 -10.66 7.55
C GLY A 514 16.88 -11.23 8.96
N TRP A 515 15.82 -10.87 9.69
CA TRP A 515 15.48 -11.56 10.93
C TRP A 515 14.56 -12.76 10.66
N GLU A 516 15.16 -13.86 10.22
CA GLU A 516 14.43 -15.10 9.94
C GLU A 516 13.96 -15.75 11.25
N ILE A 517 12.64 -15.84 11.48
CA ILE A 517 12.03 -16.49 12.65
C ILE A 517 11.68 -17.96 12.39
N GLU A 518 11.56 -18.34 11.13
CA GLU A 518 11.28 -19.72 10.70
C GLU A 518 11.99 -19.98 9.37
N THR A 519 12.68 -21.13 9.27
CA THR A 519 13.31 -21.58 8.03
C THR A 519 13.01 -23.05 7.78
N GLN A 520 12.83 -23.41 6.52
CA GLN A 520 12.61 -24.79 6.11
C GLN A 520 13.37 -25.10 4.82
N ALA A 521 14.12 -26.20 4.81
CA ALA A 521 14.74 -26.68 3.57
C ALA A 521 13.68 -26.99 2.52
N ASN A 522 13.94 -26.59 1.27
CA ASN A 522 13.07 -26.96 0.16
C ASN A 522 13.08 -28.49 -0.01
N PRO A 523 11.92 -29.15 -0.13
CA PRO A 523 11.87 -30.59 -0.38
C PRO A 523 12.46 -30.98 -1.73
N THR A 524 12.55 -30.05 -2.69
CA THR A 524 13.22 -30.26 -3.97
C THR A 524 14.73 -30.02 -3.82
N PRO A 525 15.61 -30.99 -4.08
CA PRO A 525 17.05 -30.79 -4.00
C PRO A 525 17.50 -29.60 -4.87
N GLY A 526 18.26 -28.67 -4.27
CA GLY A 526 18.74 -27.44 -4.95
C GLY A 526 17.72 -26.33 -5.08
N GLY A 527 16.51 -26.50 -4.55
CA GLY A 527 15.54 -25.41 -4.44
C GLY A 527 15.91 -24.39 -3.34
N PRO A 528 15.32 -23.20 -3.38
CA PRO A 528 15.58 -22.16 -2.38
C PRO A 528 15.09 -22.60 -1.00
N THR A 529 15.77 -22.18 0.05
CA THR A 529 15.29 -22.37 1.42
C THR A 529 14.09 -21.44 1.66
N TYR A 530 13.01 -22.00 2.22
CA TYR A 530 11.88 -21.22 2.65
C TYR A 530 12.20 -20.48 3.95
N MET A 531 11.80 -19.22 4.04
CA MET A 531 11.99 -18.38 5.22
C MET A 531 10.71 -17.62 5.58
N ARG A 532 10.61 -17.25 6.85
CA ARG A 532 9.65 -16.25 7.36
C ARG A 532 10.44 -15.21 8.12
N GLU A 533 10.45 -14.01 7.62
CA GLU A 533 11.07 -12.88 8.28
C GLU A 533 10.16 -12.29 9.35
N ASN A 534 10.73 -11.73 10.39
CA ASN A 534 9.97 -11.07 11.44
C ASN A 534 9.37 -9.74 10.95
N GLY A 535 8.36 -9.29 11.65
CA GLY A 535 7.68 -8.02 11.43
C GLY A 535 6.63 -7.80 12.50
N GLN A 536 6.04 -6.63 12.53
CA GLN A 536 5.10 -6.27 13.60
C GLN A 536 4.07 -5.26 13.12
N LEU A 537 2.81 -5.48 13.49
CA LEU A 537 1.74 -4.49 13.43
C LEU A 537 1.68 -3.74 14.75
N LEU A 538 1.66 -2.41 14.69
CA LEU A 538 1.67 -1.52 15.85
C LEU A 538 0.54 -0.50 15.78
N LEU A 539 -0.03 -0.17 16.95
CA LEU A 539 -0.92 0.97 17.15
C LEU A 539 -0.11 2.10 17.78
N VAL A 540 -0.11 3.26 17.15
CA VAL A 540 0.76 4.37 17.51
C VAL A 540 -0.08 5.64 17.68
N LYS A 541 0.25 6.43 18.70
CA LYS A 541 -0.30 7.77 18.87
C LYS A 541 0.77 8.81 18.54
N ILE A 542 0.48 9.69 17.61
CA ILE A 542 1.38 10.78 17.19
C ILE A 542 0.64 12.12 17.41
N PRO A 543 0.84 12.77 18.57
CA PRO A 543 0.10 13.99 18.90
C PRO A 543 0.36 15.15 17.94
N GLY A 544 -0.70 15.92 17.63
CA GLY A 544 -0.61 17.12 16.81
C GLY A 544 -0.70 16.89 15.31
N THR A 545 -1.15 15.70 14.92
CA THR A 545 -1.41 15.34 13.53
C THR A 545 -2.85 15.60 13.12
#